data_5ca56a17b2d6eeb91e8c81433d13c8ee
#
_entry.id   5ca56a17b2d6eeb91e8c81433d13c8ee
#
_cell.length_a   1.000
_cell.length_b   1.000
_cell.length_c   1.000
_cell.angle_alpha   90.00
_cell.angle_beta   90.00
_cell.angle_gamma   90.00
#
_symmetry.space_group_name_H-M   'P 1'
#
loop_
_entity.id
_entity.type
_entity.pdbx_description
1 polymer ?
#
loop_
_entity_poly.entity_id
_entity_poly.type
_entity_poly.pdbx_seq_one_letter_code
_entity_poly.pdbx_strand_id
1 'polypeptide(L)'
;MSMKHTFCSPIGIVRLTEEGGAITRIELTDAIDASSALTPLLHEAEQQIMAYLGGKRQLLDFPIRMMGTPFQQRVWRGLQQIPYGTTRTYGEIATAIGNPRASRAVGMACNKNPLLLIVPCHRVIGANGKLTGFAYGMNAKQWLLELESCI
;
A
#
# COMPACT_ATOMS: atom_id res chain seq x y z
N MET A 1 13.26 -3.35 18.34
CA MET A 1 12.12 -2.70 19.00
C MET A 1 11.28 -1.97 17.99
N SER A 2 9.95 -2.13 18.01
CA SER A 2 9.08 -1.45 17.07
C SER A 2 8.39 -0.26 17.73
N MET A 3 8.26 0.83 16.98
CA MET A 3 7.52 2.02 17.39
C MET A 3 6.29 2.15 16.50
N LYS A 4 5.13 2.43 17.08
CA LYS A 4 3.87 2.52 16.35
C LYS A 4 3.22 3.87 16.56
N HIS A 5 2.52 4.33 15.52
CA HIS A 5 1.81 5.59 15.53
C HIS A 5 0.53 5.46 14.71
N THR A 6 -0.59 5.93 15.25
CA THR A 6 -1.87 5.94 14.54
C THR A 6 -2.33 7.38 14.30
N PHE A 7 -3.01 7.60 13.17
CA PHE A 7 -3.61 8.90 12.88
C PHE A 7 -4.84 8.70 11.98
N CYS A 8 -5.77 9.65 12.04
CA CYS A 8 -6.96 9.64 11.20
C CYS A 8 -6.63 10.17 9.81
N SER A 9 -7.22 9.55 8.79
CA SER A 9 -7.04 9.94 7.40
C SER A 9 -8.36 9.84 6.64
N PRO A 10 -8.43 10.35 5.39
CA PRO A 10 -9.64 10.21 4.56
C PRO A 10 -10.05 8.77 4.27
N ILE A 11 -9.14 7.80 4.36
CA ILE A 11 -9.46 6.39 4.12
C ILE A 11 -9.59 5.57 5.39
N GLY A 12 -9.48 6.20 6.56
CA GLY A 12 -9.60 5.55 7.85
C GLY A 12 -8.40 5.79 8.75
N ILE A 13 -8.34 5.07 9.87
CA ILE A 13 -7.23 5.21 10.81
C ILE A 13 -6.03 4.45 10.27
N VAL A 14 -4.93 5.17 10.04
CA VAL A 14 -3.68 4.59 9.55
C VAL A 14 -2.78 4.27 10.75
N ARG A 15 -2.18 3.09 10.75
CA ARG A 15 -1.15 2.72 11.72
C ARG A 15 0.17 2.50 11.01
N LEU A 16 1.19 3.20 11.47
CA LEU A 16 2.55 3.06 10.99
C LEU A 16 3.37 2.28 12.01
N THR A 17 4.28 1.45 11.52
CA THR A 17 5.25 0.75 12.37
C THR A 17 6.65 1.06 11.88
N GLU A 18 7.50 1.49 12.79
CA GLU A 18 8.92 1.74 12.53
C GLU A 18 9.77 0.72 13.27
N GLU A 19 10.74 0.14 12.57
CA GLU A 19 11.72 -0.78 13.16
C GLU A 19 13.08 -0.51 12.53
N GLY A 20 14.10 -0.29 13.38
CA GLY A 20 15.46 -0.11 12.90
C GLY A 20 15.65 1.03 11.92
N GLY A 21 14.92 2.13 12.11
CA GLY A 21 15.08 3.32 11.26
C GLY A 21 14.35 3.22 9.92
N ALA A 22 13.42 2.27 9.75
CA ALA A 22 12.65 2.11 8.53
C ALA A 22 11.18 1.85 8.88
N ILE A 23 10.28 2.27 7.99
CA ILE A 23 8.86 1.93 8.11
C ILE A 23 8.68 0.51 7.57
N THR A 24 8.13 -0.38 8.40
CA THR A 24 7.92 -1.77 8.07
C THR A 24 6.45 -2.13 7.85
N ARG A 25 5.52 -1.29 8.32
CA ARG A 25 4.09 -1.48 8.09
C ARG A 25 3.38 -0.15 7.93
N ILE A 26 2.46 -0.12 6.98
CA ILE A 26 1.46 0.93 6.81
C ILE A 26 0.15 0.19 6.62
N GLU A 27 -0.80 0.34 7.53
CA GLU A 27 -2.04 -0.42 7.51
C GLU A 27 -3.21 0.42 8.02
N LEU A 28 -4.43 0.03 7.66
CA LEU A 28 -5.63 0.61 8.26
C LEU A 28 -6.02 -0.23 9.46
N THR A 29 -6.54 0.42 10.49
CA THR A 29 -6.93 -0.22 11.74
C THR A 29 -8.26 0.36 12.22
N ASP A 30 -8.87 -0.30 13.22
CA ASP A 30 -10.18 0.10 13.73
C ASP A 30 -10.12 1.11 14.88
N ALA A 31 -8.95 1.27 15.48
CA ALA A 31 -8.84 2.06 16.69
C ALA A 31 -7.52 2.80 16.77
N ILE A 32 -7.57 3.98 17.40
CA ILE A 32 -6.37 4.76 17.72
C ILE A 32 -5.60 4.00 18.82
N ASP A 33 -4.30 3.85 18.63
CA ASP A 33 -3.42 3.21 19.59
C ASP A 33 -3.03 4.25 20.68
N ALA A 34 -3.46 3.98 21.91
CA ALA A 34 -3.21 4.90 23.03
C ALA A 34 -1.72 4.97 23.41
N SER A 35 -0.92 3.97 23.04
CA SER A 35 0.52 3.94 23.34
C SER A 35 1.35 4.45 22.17
N SER A 36 0.73 5.18 21.25
CA SER A 36 1.37 5.72 20.06
C SER A 36 2.58 6.59 20.42
N ALA A 37 3.69 6.37 19.71
CA ALA A 37 4.88 7.20 19.82
C ALA A 37 5.07 7.93 18.49
N LEU A 38 5.60 9.15 18.53
CA LEU A 38 5.84 9.93 17.32
C LEU A 38 7.34 10.24 17.20
N THR A 39 8.05 9.37 16.47
CA THR A 39 9.45 9.60 16.13
C THR A 39 9.54 10.56 14.95
N PRO A 40 10.73 11.14 14.67
CA PRO A 40 10.89 11.96 13.47
C PRO A 40 10.50 11.24 12.18
N LEU A 41 10.85 9.96 12.04
CA LEU A 41 10.49 9.19 10.86
C LEU A 41 8.96 8.97 10.77
N LEU A 42 8.31 8.61 11.89
CA LEU A 42 6.86 8.43 11.91
C LEU A 42 6.14 9.73 11.59
N HIS A 43 6.65 10.86 12.10
CA HIS A 43 6.08 12.17 11.78
C HIS A 43 6.20 12.49 10.29
N GLU A 44 7.38 12.26 9.71
CA GLU A 44 7.59 12.50 8.28
C GLU A 44 6.68 11.61 7.44
N ALA A 45 6.54 10.33 7.80
CA ALA A 45 5.68 9.41 7.09
C ALA A 45 4.21 9.84 7.15
N GLU A 46 3.73 10.29 8.31
CA GLU A 46 2.37 10.82 8.44
C GLU A 46 2.18 12.03 7.52
N GLN A 47 3.11 12.98 7.52
CA GLN A 47 3.03 14.18 6.70
C GLN A 47 2.94 13.83 5.21
N GLN A 48 3.79 12.91 4.75
CA GLN A 48 3.79 12.48 3.35
C GLN A 48 2.49 11.75 2.98
N ILE A 49 2.02 10.86 3.83
CA ILE A 49 0.78 10.11 3.56
C ILE A 49 -0.41 11.06 3.51
N MET A 50 -0.50 12.01 4.44
CA MET A 50 -1.60 12.96 4.43
C MET A 50 -1.55 13.87 3.19
N ALA A 51 -0.36 14.28 2.75
CA ALA A 51 -0.20 15.04 1.51
C ALA A 51 -0.60 14.23 0.28
N TYR A 52 -0.23 12.94 0.25
CA TYR A 52 -0.64 12.02 -0.81
C TYR A 52 -2.18 11.92 -0.88
N LEU A 53 -2.81 11.66 0.24
CA LEU A 53 -4.25 11.50 0.32
C LEU A 53 -5.00 12.81 0.05
N GLY A 54 -4.34 13.94 0.23
CA GLY A 54 -4.88 15.27 -0.11
C GLY A 54 -4.63 15.68 -1.56
N GLY A 55 -4.04 14.82 -2.37
CA GLY A 55 -3.77 15.11 -3.78
C GLY A 55 -2.59 16.04 -4.02
N LYS A 56 -1.80 16.31 -2.97
CA LYS A 56 -0.68 17.26 -3.06
C LYS A 56 0.65 16.58 -3.33
N ARG A 57 0.69 15.25 -3.30
CA ARG A 57 1.92 14.48 -3.45
C ARG A 57 1.60 13.15 -4.11
N GLN A 58 2.44 12.71 -5.05
CA GLN A 58 2.24 11.44 -5.76
C GLN A 58 3.25 10.36 -5.38
N LEU A 59 4.30 10.72 -4.70
CA LEU A 59 5.39 9.81 -4.33
C LEU A 59 5.62 9.84 -2.84
N LEU A 60 5.80 8.65 -2.23
CA LEU A 60 6.20 8.52 -0.84
C LEU A 60 7.68 8.12 -0.83
N ASP A 61 8.53 8.88 -0.14
CA ASP A 61 9.98 8.68 -0.17
C ASP A 61 10.59 8.73 1.22
N PHE A 62 10.20 7.84 2.08
CA PHE A 62 10.86 7.64 3.38
C PHE A 62 11.42 6.21 3.44
N PRO A 63 12.38 5.95 4.35
CA PRO A 63 12.99 4.62 4.43
C PRO A 63 11.95 3.55 4.75
N ILE A 64 11.97 2.46 3.98
CA ILE A 64 11.07 1.33 4.16
C ILE A 64 11.86 0.03 4.19
N ARG A 65 11.24 -0.99 4.78
CA ARG A 65 11.73 -2.37 4.69
C ARG A 65 10.55 -3.29 4.44
N MET A 66 10.59 -4.01 3.31
CA MET A 66 9.56 -4.99 2.96
C MET A 66 10.00 -6.36 3.45
N MET A 67 9.24 -6.94 4.37
CA MET A 67 9.52 -8.26 4.92
C MET A 67 8.46 -9.24 4.40
N GLY A 68 8.90 -10.29 3.75
CA GLY A 68 8.02 -11.32 3.21
C GLY A 68 8.83 -12.38 2.48
N THR A 69 8.13 -13.37 1.92
CA THR A 69 8.75 -14.45 1.15
C THR A 69 9.38 -13.90 -0.13
N PRO A 70 10.30 -14.64 -0.75
CA PRO A 70 10.87 -14.19 -2.03
C PRO A 70 9.82 -13.94 -3.10
N PHE A 71 8.77 -14.77 -3.17
CA PHE A 71 7.68 -14.57 -4.13
C PHE A 71 6.90 -13.28 -3.81
N GLN A 72 6.52 -13.09 -2.54
CA GLN A 72 5.82 -11.87 -2.14
C GLN A 72 6.62 -10.62 -2.48
N GLN A 73 7.93 -10.64 -2.22
CA GLN A 73 8.77 -9.50 -2.53
C GLN A 73 8.84 -9.22 -4.03
N ARG A 74 8.88 -10.27 -4.87
CA ARG A 74 8.82 -10.07 -6.32
C ARG A 74 7.51 -9.42 -6.75
N VAL A 75 6.39 -9.88 -6.19
CA VAL A 75 5.08 -9.29 -6.48
C VAL A 75 5.07 -7.82 -6.07
N TRP A 76 5.47 -7.53 -4.83
CA TRP A 76 5.43 -6.16 -4.32
C TRP A 76 6.33 -5.22 -5.12
N ARG A 77 7.50 -5.66 -5.54
CA ARG A 77 8.36 -4.86 -6.43
C ARG A 77 7.73 -4.64 -7.79
N GLY A 78 7.05 -5.66 -8.32
CA GLY A 78 6.30 -5.51 -9.56
C GLY A 78 5.18 -4.50 -9.45
N LEU A 79 4.48 -4.49 -8.32
CA LEU A 79 3.43 -3.50 -8.08
C LEU A 79 4.00 -2.08 -8.01
N GLN A 80 5.18 -1.92 -7.44
CA GLN A 80 5.81 -0.60 -7.35
C GLN A 80 6.16 -0.01 -8.72
N GLN A 81 6.20 -0.83 -9.77
CA GLN A 81 6.42 -0.34 -11.13
C GLN A 81 5.15 0.20 -11.80
N ILE A 82 3.99 0.03 -11.18
CA ILE A 82 2.74 0.57 -11.74
C ILE A 82 2.72 2.08 -11.51
N PRO A 83 2.70 2.90 -12.58
CA PRO A 83 2.73 4.35 -12.41
C PRO A 83 1.46 4.87 -11.71
N TYR A 84 1.61 5.99 -11.03
CA TYR A 84 0.49 6.73 -10.47
C TYR A 84 -0.56 6.99 -11.56
N GLY A 85 -1.83 6.77 -11.24
CA GLY A 85 -2.92 6.99 -12.18
C GLY A 85 -3.12 5.88 -13.20
N THR A 86 -2.43 4.74 -13.02
CA THR A 86 -2.48 3.60 -13.95
C THR A 86 -2.93 2.35 -13.20
N THR A 87 -3.58 1.43 -13.90
CA THR A 87 -3.96 0.13 -13.33
C THR A 87 -3.34 -1.00 -14.15
N ARG A 88 -3.20 -2.17 -13.51
CA ARG A 88 -2.79 -3.41 -14.16
C ARG A 88 -3.67 -4.54 -13.65
N THR A 89 -3.85 -5.57 -14.45
CA THR A 89 -4.57 -6.75 -14.00
C THR A 89 -3.63 -7.70 -13.24
N TYR A 90 -4.23 -8.62 -12.47
CA TYR A 90 -3.44 -9.66 -11.79
C TYR A 90 -2.61 -10.47 -12.78
N GLY A 91 -3.19 -10.77 -13.95
CA GLY A 91 -2.48 -11.50 -15.00
C GLY A 91 -1.31 -10.72 -15.58
N GLU A 92 -1.46 -9.41 -15.74
CA GLU A 92 -0.37 -8.57 -16.24
C GLU A 92 0.78 -8.52 -15.24
N ILE A 93 0.48 -8.45 -13.94
CA ILE A 93 1.52 -8.50 -12.91
C ILE A 93 2.21 -9.87 -12.90
N ALA A 94 1.42 -10.95 -12.98
CA ALA A 94 1.97 -12.31 -13.02
C ALA A 94 2.94 -12.46 -14.21
N THR A 95 2.56 -11.98 -15.38
CA THR A 95 3.41 -12.00 -16.56
C THR A 95 4.68 -11.17 -16.35
N ALA A 96 4.54 -9.98 -15.77
CA ALA A 96 5.67 -9.07 -15.56
C ALA A 96 6.72 -9.64 -14.62
N ILE A 97 6.31 -10.44 -13.63
CA ILE A 97 7.26 -11.07 -12.70
C ILE A 97 7.77 -12.42 -13.20
N GLY A 98 7.44 -12.78 -14.45
CA GLY A 98 7.96 -14.00 -15.07
C GLY A 98 7.17 -15.26 -14.76
N ASN A 99 5.94 -15.15 -14.25
CA ASN A 99 5.12 -16.30 -13.90
C ASN A 99 3.65 -16.06 -14.30
N PRO A 100 3.34 -16.19 -15.61
CA PRO A 100 2.02 -15.83 -16.13
C PRO A 100 0.86 -16.65 -15.59
N ARG A 101 1.14 -17.80 -14.96
CA ARG A 101 0.09 -18.65 -14.37
C ARG A 101 -0.18 -18.33 -12.90
N ALA A 102 0.49 -17.34 -12.33
CA ALA A 102 0.46 -17.07 -10.89
C ALA A 102 -0.54 -16.00 -10.49
N SER A 103 -1.58 -15.73 -11.27
CA SER A 103 -2.55 -14.64 -10.97
C SER A 103 -3.15 -14.76 -9.57
N ARG A 104 -3.53 -15.97 -9.15
CA ARG A 104 -4.10 -16.18 -7.80
C ARG A 104 -3.07 -15.91 -6.71
N ALA A 105 -1.84 -16.38 -6.92
CA ALA A 105 -0.76 -16.16 -5.96
C ALA A 105 -0.41 -14.67 -5.86
N VAL A 106 -0.47 -13.94 -6.99
CA VAL A 106 -0.33 -12.48 -7.00
C VAL A 106 -1.42 -11.83 -6.15
N GLY A 107 -2.67 -12.26 -6.31
CA GLY A 107 -3.78 -11.77 -5.49
C GLY A 107 -3.57 -12.00 -4.01
N MET A 108 -3.09 -13.19 -3.63
CA MET A 108 -2.79 -13.50 -2.24
C MET A 108 -1.66 -12.61 -1.70
N ALA A 109 -0.61 -12.38 -2.49
CA ALA A 109 0.47 -11.49 -2.10
C ALA A 109 -0.02 -10.04 -1.93
N CYS A 110 -0.94 -9.58 -2.78
CA CYS A 110 -1.56 -8.28 -2.63
C CYS A 110 -2.29 -8.15 -1.28
N ASN A 111 -3.00 -9.19 -0.87
CA ASN A 111 -3.71 -9.20 0.42
C ASN A 111 -2.75 -9.22 1.61
N LYS A 112 -1.51 -9.60 1.42
CA LYS A 112 -0.48 -9.62 2.47
C LYS A 112 0.44 -8.41 2.43
N ASN A 113 0.14 -7.42 1.59
CA ASN A 113 0.93 -6.20 1.44
C ASN A 113 1.11 -5.50 2.79
N PRO A 114 2.35 -5.36 3.29
CA PRO A 114 2.58 -4.69 4.56
C PRO A 114 2.68 -3.18 4.47
N LEU A 115 2.79 -2.62 3.27
CA LEU A 115 3.08 -1.19 3.06
C LEU A 115 2.03 -0.56 2.14
N LEU A 116 0.85 -0.31 2.70
CA LEU A 116 -0.24 0.37 2.00
C LEU A 116 0.27 1.65 1.31
N LEU A 117 -0.14 1.91 0.09
CA LEU A 117 0.22 3.03 -0.78
C LEU A 117 1.61 2.90 -1.40
N ILE A 118 2.64 2.54 -0.64
CA ILE A 118 4.00 2.37 -1.19
C ILE A 118 4.02 1.19 -2.15
N VAL A 119 3.42 0.07 -1.73
CA VAL A 119 3.16 -1.06 -2.62
C VAL A 119 1.71 -0.88 -3.08
N PRO A 120 1.49 -0.38 -4.31
CA PRO A 120 0.17 0.09 -4.72
C PRO A 120 -0.76 -1.02 -5.15
N CYS A 121 -1.11 -1.92 -4.24
CA CYS A 121 -2.02 -3.03 -4.55
C CYS A 121 -3.42 -2.55 -4.94
N HIS A 122 -3.79 -1.32 -4.59
CA HIS A 122 -5.04 -0.72 -5.06
C HIS A 122 -5.06 -0.51 -6.58
N ARG A 123 -3.90 -0.50 -7.24
CA ARG A 123 -3.79 -0.35 -8.70
C ARG A 123 -3.93 -1.67 -9.46
N VAL A 124 -4.16 -2.79 -8.75
CA VAL A 124 -4.36 -4.08 -9.39
C VAL A 124 -5.85 -4.38 -9.42
N ILE A 125 -6.36 -4.71 -10.62
CA ILE A 125 -7.78 -4.93 -10.87
C ILE A 125 -8.01 -6.27 -11.55
N GLY A 126 -9.27 -6.72 -11.59
CA GLY A 126 -9.64 -7.94 -12.30
C GLY A 126 -9.48 -7.83 -13.81
N ALA A 127 -9.43 -8.98 -14.50
CA ALA A 127 -9.17 -9.06 -15.93
C ALA A 127 -10.15 -8.27 -16.80
N ASN A 128 -11.38 -8.06 -16.30
CA ASN A 128 -12.42 -7.32 -17.02
C ASN A 128 -12.62 -5.91 -16.47
N GLY A 129 -11.63 -5.37 -15.77
CA GLY A 129 -11.68 -4.04 -15.19
C GLY A 129 -12.43 -3.96 -13.87
N LYS A 130 -12.86 -5.09 -13.30
CA LYS A 130 -13.58 -5.09 -12.03
C LYS A 130 -12.66 -4.78 -10.87
N LEU A 131 -13.18 -3.99 -9.92
CA LEU A 131 -12.49 -3.75 -8.66
C LEU A 131 -12.69 -4.97 -7.76
N THR A 132 -11.65 -5.76 -7.57
CA THR A 132 -11.71 -6.98 -6.76
C THR A 132 -10.60 -7.00 -5.73
N GLY A 133 -10.86 -7.64 -4.60
CA GLY A 133 -9.82 -8.09 -3.69
C GLY A 133 -8.88 -7.05 -3.12
N PHE A 134 -9.41 -6.07 -2.39
CA PHE A 134 -8.56 -5.16 -1.62
C PHE A 134 -8.68 -5.51 -0.13
N ALA A 135 -7.53 -5.66 0.55
CA ALA A 135 -7.51 -6.08 1.96
C ALA A 135 -8.28 -5.13 2.88
N TYR A 136 -8.36 -3.85 2.53
CA TYR A 136 -8.99 -2.82 3.36
C TYR A 136 -10.37 -2.38 2.85
N GLY A 137 -10.96 -3.16 1.95
CA GLY A 137 -12.30 -2.93 1.46
C GLY A 137 -12.36 -2.18 0.15
N MET A 138 -13.45 -2.40 -0.57
CA MET A 138 -13.62 -1.86 -1.93
C MET A 138 -13.79 -0.33 -1.93
N ASN A 139 -14.36 0.24 -0.86
CA ASN A 139 -14.54 1.68 -0.79
C ASN A 139 -13.19 2.41 -0.74
N ALA A 140 -12.24 1.89 0.04
CA ALA A 140 -10.90 2.48 0.11
C ALA A 140 -10.17 2.35 -1.22
N LYS A 141 -10.29 1.19 -1.88
CA LYS A 141 -9.69 0.96 -3.19
C LYS A 141 -10.22 1.93 -4.23
N GLN A 142 -11.54 2.06 -4.31
CA GLN A 142 -12.18 2.98 -5.25
C GLN A 142 -11.76 4.42 -4.98
N TRP A 143 -11.76 4.83 -3.71
CA TRP A 143 -11.37 6.17 -3.30
C TRP A 143 -9.95 6.50 -3.78
N LEU A 144 -9.01 5.56 -3.59
CA LEU A 144 -7.62 5.74 -4.01
C LEU A 144 -7.49 5.81 -5.53
N LEU A 145 -8.21 4.97 -6.26
CA LEU A 145 -8.17 5.00 -7.72
C LEU A 145 -8.74 6.30 -8.27
N GLU A 146 -9.84 6.80 -7.71
CA GLU A 146 -10.42 8.08 -8.11
C GLU A 146 -9.46 9.24 -7.81
N LEU A 147 -8.81 9.22 -6.65
CA LEU A 147 -7.81 10.22 -6.31
C LEU A 147 -6.69 10.26 -7.35
N GLU A 148 -6.17 9.08 -7.72
CA GLU A 148 -5.02 8.98 -8.62
C GLU A 148 -5.36 9.24 -10.06
N SER A 149 -6.57 8.92 -10.50
CA SER A 149 -6.97 9.13 -11.89
C SER A 149 -7.41 10.55 -12.18
N CYS A 150 -7.59 11.35 -11.16
CA CYS A 150 -8.09 12.73 -11.29
C CYS A 150 -9.47 12.80 -11.94
N ILE A 151 -10.27 11.77 -11.78
CA ILE A 151 -11.62 11.71 -12.31
C ILE A 151 -12.60 12.19 -11.25
#